data_46c3ea46a803de9e279194779c4b0738
#
_entry.id   46c3ea46a803de9e279194779c4b0738
#
_cell.length_a   1.000
_cell.length_b   1.000
_cell.length_c   1.000
_cell.angle_alpha   90.00
_cell.angle_beta   90.00
_cell.angle_gamma   90.00
#
_symmetry.space_group_name_H-M   'P 1'
#
loop_
_entity.id
_entity.type
_entity.pdbx_description
1 polymer ?
#
loop_
_entity_poly.entity_id
_entity_poly.type
_entity_poly.pdbx_seq_one_letter_code
_entity_poly.pdbx_strand_id
1 'polypeptide(L)'
;MGGNVSIEGCPTPEPIHAEERHTVHEAIKFLYGEATGRDVRNSMFSGSTALLFNPMISTEDLTGFKPSFGDIDLIADVDHKDGIIEQLYDMADRDEGKDTEPFYLIKGIKRHGSEVSLVILVTDLDNKPIQVDFEFKPFESVVLPSDGCEDVIRIVSGGFPADENSREVRKWR
;
A
#
# COMPACT_ATOMS: atom_id res chain seq x y z
N MET A 1 -11.12 -1.04 -6.11
CA MET A 1 -11.57 -0.06 -7.08
C MET A 1 -10.85 -0.28 -8.40
N GLY A 2 -11.45 -0.41 -9.42
CA GLY A 2 -10.78 -0.66 -10.68
C GLY A 2 -10.68 0.59 -11.52
N GLY A 3 -9.85 0.55 -12.50
CA GLY A 3 -9.73 1.59 -13.48
C GLY A 3 -8.68 2.62 -13.14
N ASN A 4 -8.15 3.22 -14.18
CA ASN A 4 -7.11 4.23 -14.03
C ASN A 4 -7.73 5.57 -13.70
N VAL A 5 -7.13 6.26 -12.75
CA VAL A 5 -7.51 7.63 -12.45
C VAL A 5 -6.88 8.53 -13.50
N SER A 6 -7.61 9.57 -13.87
CA SER A 6 -7.11 10.58 -14.80
C SER A 6 -7.01 11.90 -14.05
N ILE A 7 -5.80 12.41 -13.96
CA ILE A 7 -5.52 13.67 -13.28
C ILE A 7 -4.81 14.56 -14.26
N GLU A 8 -5.37 15.74 -14.48
CA GLU A 8 -4.85 16.67 -15.46
C GLU A 8 -3.41 17.05 -15.15
N GLY A 9 -2.55 17.03 -16.16
CA GLY A 9 -1.15 17.39 -15.99
C GLY A 9 -0.30 16.30 -15.39
N CYS A 10 -0.87 15.11 -15.19
CA CYS A 10 -0.20 14.02 -14.53
C CYS A 10 0.05 12.88 -15.52
N PRO A 11 1.18 12.17 -15.41
CA PRO A 11 1.42 11.02 -16.28
C PRO A 11 0.34 9.97 -16.11
N THR A 12 0.04 9.26 -17.19
CA THR A 12 -0.90 8.14 -17.13
C THR A 12 -0.25 6.98 -16.39
N PRO A 13 -0.93 6.42 -15.37
CA PRO A 13 -0.37 5.27 -14.67
C PRO A 13 -0.15 4.08 -15.59
N GLU A 14 0.92 3.34 -15.34
CA GLU A 14 1.27 2.15 -16.11
C GLU A 14 1.07 0.91 -15.27
N PRO A 15 0.87 -0.25 -15.91
CA PRO A 15 0.76 -1.49 -15.15
C PRO A 15 2.05 -1.81 -14.39
N ILE A 16 1.89 -2.46 -13.24
CA ILE A 16 3.00 -2.90 -12.42
C ILE A 16 3.27 -4.35 -12.79
N HIS A 17 4.50 -4.65 -13.19
CA HIS A 17 4.86 -6.01 -13.52
C HIS A 17 5.28 -6.78 -12.28
N ALA A 18 4.97 -8.07 -12.26
CA ALA A 18 5.30 -8.90 -11.09
C ALA A 18 6.78 -8.84 -10.75
N GLU A 19 7.64 -8.73 -11.75
CA GLU A 19 9.08 -8.65 -11.53
C GLU A 19 9.51 -7.39 -10.78
N GLU A 20 8.67 -6.36 -10.79
CA GLU A 20 8.97 -5.07 -10.16
C GLU A 20 8.51 -5.02 -8.71
N ARG A 21 7.93 -6.11 -8.20
CA ARG A 21 7.22 -6.03 -6.93
C ARG A 21 8.07 -5.60 -5.75
N HIS A 22 9.33 -6.02 -5.72
CA HIS A 22 10.19 -5.66 -4.59
C HIS A 22 10.50 -4.16 -4.58
N THR A 23 10.78 -3.61 -5.75
CA THR A 23 11.06 -2.17 -5.88
C THR A 23 9.81 -1.35 -5.56
N VAL A 24 8.66 -1.79 -6.08
CA VAL A 24 7.39 -1.11 -5.80
C VAL A 24 7.06 -1.21 -4.31
N HIS A 25 7.28 -2.37 -3.69
CA HIS A 25 6.99 -2.55 -2.28
C HIS A 25 7.80 -1.56 -1.42
N GLU A 26 9.08 -1.34 -1.75
CA GLU A 26 9.89 -0.38 -1.02
C GLU A 26 9.30 1.03 -1.14
N ALA A 27 8.89 1.41 -2.34
CA ALA A 27 8.28 2.73 -2.52
C ALA A 27 6.99 2.85 -1.70
N ILE A 28 6.16 1.81 -1.70
CA ILE A 28 4.90 1.82 -0.96
C ILE A 28 5.16 1.88 0.54
N LYS A 29 6.18 1.16 1.02
CA LYS A 29 6.54 1.16 2.43
C LYS A 29 6.85 2.58 2.91
N PHE A 30 7.64 3.32 2.17
CA PHE A 30 8.00 4.67 2.55
C PHE A 30 6.82 5.63 2.40
N LEU A 31 6.05 5.48 1.32
CA LEU A 31 4.86 6.29 1.13
C LEU A 31 3.87 6.10 2.28
N TYR A 32 3.56 4.86 2.60
CA TYR A 32 2.58 4.55 3.65
C TYR A 32 3.07 5.04 5.00
N GLY A 33 4.35 4.82 5.30
CA GLY A 33 4.91 5.27 6.57
C GLY A 33 4.85 6.77 6.74
N GLU A 34 5.15 7.50 5.67
CA GLU A 34 5.12 8.96 5.73
C GLU A 34 3.69 9.49 5.84
N ALA A 35 2.77 8.85 5.13
CA ALA A 35 1.38 9.31 5.11
C ALA A 35 0.64 9.02 6.41
N THR A 36 0.94 7.89 7.05
CA THR A 36 0.14 7.42 8.18
C THR A 36 0.90 7.37 9.50
N GLY A 37 2.23 7.40 9.46
CA GLY A 37 3.04 7.21 10.66
C GLY A 37 3.13 5.76 11.11
N ARG A 38 2.67 4.82 10.30
CA ARG A 38 2.66 3.40 10.62
C ARG A 38 3.37 2.61 9.55
N ASP A 39 3.92 1.47 9.95
CA ASP A 39 4.48 0.54 8.98
C ASP A 39 3.36 -0.15 8.22
N VAL A 40 3.54 -0.32 6.92
CA VAL A 40 2.56 -1.06 6.14
C VAL A 40 2.69 -2.56 6.44
N ARG A 41 1.55 -3.23 6.57
CA ARG A 41 1.51 -4.66 6.85
C ARG A 41 0.76 -5.37 5.74
N ASN A 42 0.97 -6.68 5.63
CA ASN A 42 0.33 -7.46 4.58
C ASN A 42 -1.20 -7.36 4.64
N SER A 43 -1.76 -7.26 5.84
CA SER A 43 -3.22 -7.14 6.00
C SER A 43 -3.77 -5.83 5.47
N MET A 44 -2.91 -4.86 5.18
CA MET A 44 -3.32 -3.56 4.67
C MET A 44 -3.31 -3.48 3.15
N PHE A 45 -2.90 -4.56 2.48
CA PHE A 45 -3.01 -4.66 1.03
C PHE A 45 -4.35 -5.28 0.68
N SER A 46 -5.09 -4.65 -0.23
CA SER A 46 -6.42 -5.07 -0.60
C SER A 46 -6.43 -5.61 -2.02
N GLY A 47 -7.38 -6.48 -2.31
CA GLY A 47 -7.55 -6.98 -3.65
C GLY A 47 -6.32 -7.68 -4.20
N SER A 48 -6.03 -7.46 -5.46
CA SER A 48 -4.88 -8.13 -6.10
C SER A 48 -3.54 -7.63 -5.58
N THR A 49 -3.52 -6.51 -4.86
CA THR A 49 -2.30 -6.03 -4.23
C THR A 49 -1.79 -7.03 -3.20
N ALA A 50 -2.70 -7.68 -2.48
CA ALA A 50 -2.31 -8.71 -1.52
C ALA A 50 -1.60 -9.86 -2.22
N LEU A 51 -2.03 -10.20 -3.42
CA LEU A 51 -1.37 -11.24 -4.20
C LEU A 51 0.02 -10.78 -4.67
N LEU A 52 0.10 -9.56 -5.17
CA LEU A 52 1.37 -9.01 -5.68
C LEU A 52 2.46 -9.05 -4.61
N PHE A 53 2.12 -8.68 -3.39
CA PHE A 53 3.10 -8.55 -2.31
C PHE A 53 3.12 -9.75 -1.37
N ASN A 54 2.47 -10.85 -1.74
CA ASN A 54 2.47 -12.04 -0.89
C ASN A 54 3.86 -12.66 -0.86
N PRO A 55 4.54 -12.68 0.30
CA PRO A 55 5.91 -13.20 0.33
C PRO A 55 5.99 -14.72 0.17
N MET A 56 4.87 -15.40 0.27
CA MET A 56 4.85 -16.86 0.10
C MET A 56 4.84 -17.29 -1.36
N ILE A 57 4.65 -16.34 -2.28
CA ILE A 57 4.62 -16.64 -3.70
C ILE A 57 5.90 -16.10 -4.32
N SER A 58 6.65 -16.96 -5.02
CA SER A 58 7.86 -16.49 -5.69
C SER A 58 7.50 -15.57 -6.84
N THR A 59 8.43 -14.72 -7.21
CA THR A 59 8.22 -13.81 -8.35
C THR A 59 7.99 -14.62 -9.62
N GLU A 60 8.69 -15.71 -9.80
CA GLU A 60 8.55 -16.56 -10.97
C GLU A 60 7.14 -17.13 -11.07
N ASP A 61 6.63 -17.67 -9.94
CA ASP A 61 5.28 -18.22 -9.93
C ASP A 61 4.25 -17.15 -10.16
N LEU A 62 4.44 -15.98 -9.55
CA LEU A 62 3.51 -14.88 -9.72
C LEU A 62 3.46 -14.43 -11.17
N THR A 63 4.63 -14.30 -11.81
CA THR A 63 4.70 -13.89 -13.21
C THR A 63 3.94 -14.85 -14.10
N GLY A 64 4.05 -16.15 -13.83
CA GLY A 64 3.34 -17.15 -14.61
C GLY A 64 1.82 -17.10 -14.41
N PHE A 65 1.38 -16.66 -13.23
CA PHE A 65 -0.04 -16.64 -12.89
C PHE A 65 -0.69 -15.30 -13.23
N LYS A 66 -0.06 -14.20 -12.86
CA LYS A 66 -0.59 -12.86 -13.11
C LYS A 66 0.60 -11.93 -13.32
N PRO A 67 0.98 -11.68 -14.59
CA PRO A 67 2.21 -10.94 -14.85
C PRO A 67 2.13 -9.44 -14.62
N SER A 68 0.92 -8.85 -14.57
CA SER A 68 0.81 -7.41 -14.38
C SER A 68 -0.40 -7.06 -13.52
N PHE A 69 -0.31 -5.90 -12.88
CA PHE A 69 -1.31 -5.39 -11.95
C PHE A 69 -1.59 -3.93 -12.29
N GLY A 70 -2.86 -3.52 -12.18
CA GLY A 70 -3.25 -2.17 -12.61
C GLY A 70 -2.93 -1.09 -11.59
N ASP A 71 -3.09 -1.39 -10.32
CA ASP A 71 -2.93 -0.39 -9.27
C ASP A 71 -2.57 -1.07 -7.96
N ILE A 72 -2.26 -0.23 -6.96
CA ILE A 72 -1.98 -0.68 -5.60
C ILE A 72 -3.11 -0.19 -4.70
N ASP A 73 -3.76 -1.10 -4.00
CA ASP A 73 -4.84 -0.78 -3.08
C ASP A 73 -4.35 -0.94 -1.64
N LEU A 74 -4.40 0.16 -0.89
CA LEU A 74 -3.95 0.21 0.49
C LEU A 74 -5.10 0.55 1.41
N ILE A 75 -5.12 -0.09 2.58
CA ILE A 75 -6.11 0.20 3.61
C ILE A 75 -5.45 1.03 4.70
N ALA A 76 -6.09 2.13 5.07
CA ALA A 76 -5.64 2.99 6.16
C ALA A 76 -6.76 3.12 7.18
N ASP A 77 -6.39 3.54 8.38
CA ASP A 77 -7.31 3.60 9.51
C ASP A 77 -8.30 4.76 9.33
N VAL A 78 -9.59 4.43 9.28
CA VAL A 78 -10.63 5.43 9.07
C VAL A 78 -10.68 6.42 10.24
N ASP A 79 -10.25 6.01 11.42
CA ASP A 79 -10.25 6.91 12.58
C ASP A 79 -9.26 8.05 12.42
N HIS A 80 -8.30 7.93 11.51
CA HIS A 80 -7.32 8.98 11.24
C HIS A 80 -7.46 9.51 9.81
N LYS A 81 -8.61 9.30 9.20
CA LYS A 81 -8.80 9.57 7.78
C LYS A 81 -8.47 11.02 7.41
N ASP A 82 -9.03 11.98 8.14
CA ASP A 82 -8.85 13.38 7.75
C ASP A 82 -7.39 13.80 7.86
N GLY A 83 -6.71 13.35 8.91
CA GLY A 83 -5.29 13.66 9.08
C GLY A 83 -4.43 13.04 8.00
N ILE A 84 -4.74 11.80 7.62
CA ILE A 84 -3.98 11.11 6.57
C ILE A 84 -4.19 11.81 5.23
N ILE A 85 -5.43 12.18 4.91
CA ILE A 85 -5.72 12.87 3.65
C ILE A 85 -4.98 14.21 3.61
N GLU A 86 -5.01 14.96 4.70
CA GLU A 86 -4.30 16.23 4.76
C GLU A 86 -2.81 16.01 4.56
N GLN A 87 -2.25 14.98 5.19
CA GLN A 87 -0.83 14.67 5.03
C GLN A 87 -0.48 14.31 3.59
N LEU A 88 -1.36 13.55 2.93
CA LEU A 88 -1.13 13.19 1.54
C LEU A 88 -1.11 14.43 0.63
N TYR A 89 -2.01 15.39 0.88
CA TYR A 89 -1.98 16.63 0.10
C TYR A 89 -0.72 17.44 0.38
N ASP A 90 -0.27 17.48 1.63
CA ASP A 90 0.97 18.17 1.96
C ASP A 90 2.16 17.53 1.28
N MET A 91 2.18 16.19 1.23
CA MET A 91 3.26 15.48 0.55
C MET A 91 3.24 15.74 -0.96
N ALA A 92 2.04 15.80 -1.55
CA ALA A 92 1.92 16.12 -2.97
C ALA A 92 2.41 17.53 -3.26
N ASP A 93 2.06 18.48 -2.41
CA ASP A 93 2.54 19.86 -2.57
C ASP A 93 4.05 19.94 -2.43
N ARG A 94 4.61 19.21 -1.47
CA ARG A 94 6.07 19.18 -1.29
C ARG A 94 6.78 18.66 -2.53
N ASP A 95 6.18 17.66 -3.20
CA ASP A 95 6.82 17.02 -4.34
C ASP A 95 6.56 17.74 -5.65
N GLU A 96 5.72 18.77 -5.64
CA GLU A 96 5.42 19.50 -6.86
C GLU A 96 6.70 20.17 -7.39
N GLY A 97 6.97 19.95 -8.66
CA GLY A 97 8.15 20.54 -9.30
C GLY A 97 9.44 19.78 -9.08
N LYS A 98 9.42 18.74 -8.27
CA LYS A 98 10.63 17.93 -8.07
C LYS A 98 10.78 16.91 -9.19
N ASP A 99 12.02 16.62 -9.55
CA ASP A 99 12.35 15.62 -10.55
C ASP A 99 12.95 14.36 -9.95
N THR A 100 13.50 14.44 -8.76
CA THR A 100 14.15 13.32 -8.12
C THR A 100 13.83 13.29 -6.65
N GLU A 101 13.70 12.08 -6.13
CA GLU A 101 13.51 11.84 -4.71
C GLU A 101 13.79 10.36 -4.48
N PRO A 102 14.31 9.96 -3.33
CA PRO A 102 14.45 8.53 -3.05
C PRO A 102 13.08 7.87 -3.04
N PHE A 103 12.99 6.71 -3.64
CA PHE A 103 11.86 5.80 -3.63
C PHE A 103 10.65 6.25 -4.44
N TYR A 104 10.11 7.45 -4.21
CA TYR A 104 8.90 7.87 -4.91
C TYR A 104 8.75 9.37 -4.96
N LEU A 105 7.95 9.85 -5.92
CA LEU A 105 7.48 11.22 -6.00
C LEU A 105 5.98 11.20 -6.24
N ILE A 106 5.22 12.04 -5.54
CA ILE A 106 3.79 12.16 -5.79
C ILE A 106 3.59 13.20 -6.88
N LYS A 107 2.97 12.80 -7.99
CA LYS A 107 2.71 13.70 -9.11
C LYS A 107 1.25 14.07 -9.25
N GLY A 108 0.35 13.34 -8.63
CA GLY A 108 -1.05 13.67 -8.68
C GLY A 108 -1.79 13.09 -7.51
N ILE A 109 -2.85 13.79 -7.10
CA ILE A 109 -3.70 13.33 -6.00
C ILE A 109 -5.13 13.73 -6.33
N LYS A 110 -6.06 12.82 -6.09
CA LYS A 110 -7.46 13.07 -6.36
C LYS A 110 -8.29 12.36 -5.32
N ARG A 111 -9.16 13.10 -4.66
CA ARG A 111 -10.10 12.52 -3.71
C ARG A 111 -11.40 12.26 -4.42
N HIS A 112 -11.96 11.07 -4.23
CA HIS A 112 -13.26 10.75 -4.77
C HIS A 112 -13.98 9.84 -3.78
N GLY A 113 -15.08 10.37 -3.24
CA GLY A 113 -15.81 9.65 -2.21
C GLY A 113 -14.96 9.45 -0.97
N SER A 114 -14.87 8.22 -0.51
CA SER A 114 -14.11 7.88 0.68
C SER A 114 -12.70 7.40 0.35
N GLU A 115 -12.28 7.54 -0.91
CA GLU A 115 -10.97 7.08 -1.34
C GLU A 115 -10.12 8.24 -1.81
N VAL A 116 -8.81 8.05 -1.76
CA VAL A 116 -7.85 8.99 -2.32
C VAL A 116 -6.95 8.21 -3.27
N SER A 117 -6.87 8.68 -4.51
CA SER A 117 -6.01 8.07 -5.52
C SER A 117 -4.80 8.96 -5.75
N LEU A 118 -3.65 8.33 -5.85
CA LEU A 118 -2.40 9.01 -6.15
C LEU A 118 -1.82 8.48 -7.44
N VAL A 119 -1.11 9.34 -8.15
CA VAL A 119 -0.15 8.89 -9.15
C VAL A 119 1.23 9.20 -8.60
N ILE A 120 2.03 8.18 -8.42
CA ILE A 120 3.39 8.36 -7.94
C ILE A 120 4.37 7.88 -9.00
N LEU A 121 5.56 8.45 -8.99
CA LEU A 121 6.66 7.93 -9.79
C LEU A 121 7.52 7.08 -8.90
N VAL A 122 7.82 5.86 -9.34
CA VAL A 122 8.74 4.98 -8.61
C VAL A 122 10.11 5.27 -9.16
N THR A 123 10.93 5.98 -8.38
CA THR A 123 12.17 6.52 -8.90
C THR A 123 13.16 5.45 -9.31
N ASP A 124 13.19 4.33 -8.61
CA ASP A 124 14.11 3.24 -8.95
C ASP A 124 13.65 2.44 -10.19
N LEU A 125 12.50 2.76 -10.75
CA LEU A 125 12.00 2.17 -11.99
C LEU A 125 11.95 3.24 -13.08
N ASP A 126 12.96 4.11 -13.14
CA ASP A 126 13.06 5.19 -14.12
C ASP A 126 11.84 6.09 -14.07
N ASN A 127 11.38 6.39 -12.86
CA ASN A 127 10.23 7.27 -12.64
C ASN A 127 8.96 6.71 -13.29
N LYS A 128 8.76 5.41 -13.17
CA LYS A 128 7.56 4.76 -13.70
C LYS A 128 6.34 5.26 -12.94
N PRO A 129 5.32 5.77 -13.65
CA PRO A 129 4.10 6.22 -12.96
C PRO A 129 3.20 5.04 -12.64
N ILE A 130 2.75 4.96 -11.39
CA ILE A 130 1.80 3.95 -10.96
C ILE A 130 0.70 4.59 -10.15
N GLN A 131 -0.45 3.92 -10.08
CA GLN A 131 -1.59 4.38 -9.31
C GLN A 131 -1.62 3.70 -7.96
N VAL A 132 -1.83 4.49 -6.90
CA VAL A 132 -1.97 3.99 -5.55
C VAL A 132 -3.25 4.56 -4.96
N ASP A 133 -4.12 3.68 -4.48
CA ASP A 133 -5.41 4.07 -3.93
C ASP A 133 -5.42 3.79 -2.44
N PHE A 134 -5.84 4.80 -1.65
CA PHE A 134 -6.03 4.64 -0.21
C PHE A 134 -7.52 4.49 0.08
N GLU A 135 -7.89 3.38 0.72
CA GLU A 135 -9.23 3.17 1.25
C GLU A 135 -9.17 3.25 2.77
N PHE A 136 -10.22 3.80 3.37
CA PHE A 136 -10.24 3.99 4.82
C PHE A 136 -11.27 3.04 5.43
N LYS A 137 -10.81 2.20 6.35
CA LYS A 137 -11.65 1.19 6.99
C LYS A 137 -11.31 1.10 8.47
N PRO A 138 -12.27 0.66 9.31
CA PRO A 138 -11.93 0.45 10.72
C PRO A 138 -10.88 -0.66 10.84
N PHE A 139 -9.83 -0.38 11.60
CA PHE A 139 -8.75 -1.36 11.72
C PHE A 139 -9.16 -2.61 12.48
N GLU A 140 -10.18 -2.53 13.32
CA GLU A 140 -10.65 -3.73 13.98
C GLU A 140 -11.32 -4.70 13.00
N SER A 141 -11.69 -4.23 11.80
CA SER A 141 -12.23 -5.12 10.78
C SER A 141 -11.15 -5.67 9.87
N VAL A 142 -9.91 -5.21 10.02
CA VAL A 142 -8.77 -5.70 9.28
C VAL A 142 -8.08 -6.72 10.16
N VAL A 143 -7.89 -7.93 9.66
CA VAL A 143 -7.32 -8.98 10.48
C VAL A 143 -5.88 -8.64 10.82
N LEU A 144 -5.62 -8.41 12.07
CA LEU A 144 -4.31 -8.04 12.51
C LEU A 144 -3.61 -9.07 13.32
N PRO A 145 -4.19 -10.10 13.73
CA PRO A 145 -3.41 -11.03 14.49
C PRO A 145 -2.37 -11.61 13.63
N SER A 146 -1.97 -11.72 13.18
CA SER A 146 -1.15 -12.26 12.50
C SER A 146 -0.53 -11.82 11.42
N ASP A 147 -0.40 -11.25 11.25
CA ASP A 147 0.31 -11.01 10.07
C ASP A 147 1.48 -11.94 10.03
N GLY A 148 1.27 -12.80 10.21
CA GLY A 148 2.15 -13.34 10.35
C GLY A 148 3.01 -13.63 10.19
N CYS A 149 3.07 -13.89 10.33
CA CYS A 149 3.80 -14.03 10.44
C CYS A 149 4.38 -13.75 11.35
N GLU A 150 4.17 -13.60 11.98
CA GLU A 150 4.56 -13.13 12.78
C GLU A 150 3.97 -12.95 13.63
N ASP A 151 3.44 -13.28 13.79
CA ASP A 151 2.78 -12.98 14.45
C ASP A 151 1.82 -13.28 14.33
N VAL A 152 1.27 -14.06 14.13
CA VAL A 152 0.43 -14.21 14.02
C VAL A 152 -0.45 -14.41 14.28
N ILE A 153 -1.06 -14.85 14.43
CA ILE A 153 -1.78 -14.93 14.80
C ILE A 153 -2.59 -14.85 15.33
N ARG A 154 -3.25 -14.73 15.42
CA ARG A 154 -3.96 -14.57 16.08
C ARG A 154 -4.87 -14.20 15.94
N ILE A 155 -5.46 -14.35 15.68
CA ILE A 155 -6.13 -13.88 15.71
C ILE A 155 -6.98 -13.60 16.03
N VAL A 156 -7.43 -13.60 15.78
CA VAL A 156 -7.87 -13.13 16.17
C VAL A 156 -8.19 -13.08 16.87
N SER A 157 -8.34 -13.31 17.03
CA SER A 157 -8.11 -13.09 17.70
C SER A 157 -7.85 -13.05 18.27
N GLY A 158 -7.92 -13.30 18.29
CA GLY A 158 -7.23 -13.20 18.67
C GLY A 158 -6.57 -13.30 18.87
N GLY A 159 -6.57 -13.65 18.96
CA GLY A 159 -5.49 -13.78 18.99
C GLY A 159 -4.74 -13.85 19.09
N PHE A 160 -4.56 -13.79 19.23
CA PHE A 160 -3.38 -13.95 19.34
C PHE A 160 -2.84 -13.41 19.55
N PRO A 161 -2.54 -13.28 19.59
CA PRO A 161 -1.62 -12.92 19.72
C PRO A 161 -1.04 -12.44 19.80
N ALA A 162 -1.06 -12.17 19.65
CA ALA A 162 -0.04 -11.70 19.53
C ALA A 162 0.71 -11.29 19.75
N ASP A 163 0.76 -11.05 19.82
CA ASP A 163 1.82 -10.78 19.84
C ASP A 163 2.41 -10.67 20.23
N GLU A 164 2.19 -10.76 20.02
CA GLU A 164 2.91 -10.76 20.19
C GLU A 164 3.19 -10.43 20.49
N ASN A 165 2.72 -10.72 20.64
CA ASN A 165 3.04 -10.49 20.91
C ASN A 165 2.62 -10.50 21.38
N SER A 166 1.92 -10.97 21.17
CA SER A 166 1.69 -11.19 21.54
C SER A 166 1.44 -11.84 21.93
N ARG A 167 1.12 -12.20 21.85
CA ARG A 167 1.06 -12.93 22.07
C ARG A 167 0.89 -13.46 22.13
N GLU A 168 0.52 -13.54 21.91
CA GLU A 168 0.45 -14.09 21.77
C GLU A 168 0.24 -14.55 21.52
N VAL A 169 -0.27 -14.90 21.50
CA VAL A 169 -0.35 -15.39 21.15
C VAL A 169 -0.67 -15.90 21.09
N ARG A 170 -0.97 -16.13 20.67
CA ARG A 170 -1.04 -16.64 20.47
C ARG A 170 -1.19 -17.09 20.21
N LYS A 171 -1.48 -17.10 20.07
CA LYS A 171 -1.60 -17.40 19.67
C LYS A 171 -1.74 -17.78 19.23
N TRP A 172 -2.37 -18.09 19.06
CA TRP A 172 -2.40 -18.37 18.41
C TRP A 172 -2.45 -18.86 18.38
N ARG A 173 -2.72 -19.20 18.28
CA ARG A 173 -2.57 -19.48 18.17
C ARG A 173 -2.54 -19.85 18.18
#